data_4483a81a5a31ab72b693e4dae02adb81
#
_entry.id   4483a81a5a31ab72b693e4dae02adb81
#
_cell.length_a   1.000
_cell.length_b   1.000
_cell.length_c   1.000
_cell.angle_alpha   90.00
_cell.angle_beta   90.00
_cell.angle_gamma   90.00
#
_symmetry.space_group_name_H-M   'P 1'
#
loop_
_entity.id
_entity.type
_entity.pdbx_description
1 polymer ?
#
loop_
_entity_poly.entity_id
_entity_poly.type
_entity_poly.pdbx_seq_one_letter_code
_entity_poly.pdbx_strand_id
1 'polypeptide(L)'
;MRSLLFLTIIVSMNFLLSAQNAGRGAAPAPVMILTIPEFPDGGQIPVKYSQAAPGVSVGEGTSPAMSWANAPAGTQSFFLNMHDMDLARNKTTDDQAHWVLWNIPATATGLPEGVPKGSQLPDGSYQISATGPMYRGPGAGANGPFHHYVFELFALDIKLDVKPTADAFETRANVIKAIQGHILAKAVYGGLFRRPS
;
A
#
# COMPACT_ATOMS: atom_id res chain seq x y z
N MET A 1 2.95 91.33 10.38
CA MET A 1 1.90 90.51 9.68
C MET A 1 2.48 89.14 9.44
N ARG A 2 2.02 88.15 10.17
CA ARG A 2 2.54 86.76 10.20
C ARG A 2 1.65 85.90 9.34
N SER A 3 2.26 85.38 8.24
CA SER A 3 1.58 84.36 7.42
C SER A 3 1.85 82.98 8.03
N LEU A 4 0.82 82.27 8.42
CA LEU A 4 0.86 80.87 8.82
C LEU A 4 0.72 79.95 7.59
N LEU A 5 1.76 79.13 7.36
CA LEU A 5 1.76 78.09 6.35
C LEU A 5 1.09 76.85 6.98
N PHE A 6 -0.03 76.42 6.44
CA PHE A 6 -0.62 75.11 6.76
C PHE A 6 0.04 74.02 5.90
N LEU A 7 0.81 73.17 6.55
CA LEU A 7 1.38 72.01 5.93
C LEU A 7 0.40 70.83 6.07
N THR A 8 -0.26 70.48 4.99
CA THR A 8 -1.18 69.36 4.95
C THR A 8 -0.39 68.07 4.80
N ILE A 9 -0.36 67.23 5.84
CA ILE A 9 0.25 65.89 5.81
C ILE A 9 -0.74 64.96 5.15
N ILE A 10 -0.46 64.54 3.92
CA ILE A 10 -1.12 63.40 3.27
C ILE A 10 -0.39 62.14 3.72
N VAL A 11 -0.89 61.46 4.76
CA VAL A 11 -0.45 60.13 5.15
C VAL A 11 -1.11 59.13 4.22
N SER A 12 -0.31 58.56 3.38
CA SER A 12 -0.69 57.54 2.39
C SER A 12 -1.21 56.27 3.08
N MET A 13 -2.46 55.97 2.87
CA MET A 13 -3.16 54.75 3.27
C MET A 13 -2.91 53.64 2.24
N ASN A 14 -1.68 53.09 2.23
CA ASN A 14 -1.28 51.99 1.34
C ASN A 14 -0.85 50.72 2.09
N PHE A 15 -1.42 50.43 3.28
CA PHE A 15 -0.99 49.28 4.09
C PHE A 15 -2.07 48.23 4.36
N LEU A 16 -3.08 48.07 3.50
CA LEU A 16 -4.14 47.12 3.77
C LEU A 16 -4.49 46.14 2.62
N LEU A 17 -3.62 45.96 1.62
CA LEU A 17 -3.90 44.99 0.56
C LEU A 17 -2.94 43.80 0.52
N SER A 18 -2.03 43.63 1.45
CA SER A 18 -1.06 42.49 1.44
C SER A 18 -1.37 41.41 2.47
N ALA A 19 -2.44 41.50 3.26
CA ALA A 19 -2.72 40.58 4.35
C ALA A 19 -3.79 39.53 4.05
N GLN A 20 -4.37 39.45 2.85
CA GLN A 20 -5.46 38.51 2.55
C GLN A 20 -5.06 37.30 1.72
N ASN A 21 -3.80 37.11 1.40
CA ASN A 21 -3.35 35.93 0.62
C ASN A 21 -2.55 34.90 1.45
N ALA A 22 -2.44 35.07 2.75
CA ALA A 22 -1.66 34.18 3.62
C ALA A 22 -2.50 33.02 4.25
N GLY A 23 -3.68 32.73 3.73
CA GLY A 23 -4.60 31.77 4.36
C GLY A 23 -5.23 30.70 3.46
N ARG A 24 -4.82 30.58 2.19
CA ARG A 24 -5.16 29.39 1.42
C ARG A 24 -4.09 28.33 1.69
N GLY A 25 -4.28 27.54 2.74
CA GLY A 25 -3.54 26.30 2.93
C GLY A 25 -3.55 25.52 1.61
N ALA A 26 -2.40 24.96 1.19
CA ALA A 26 -2.33 24.06 0.06
C ALA A 26 -3.44 23.01 0.21
N ALA A 27 -4.16 22.72 -0.88
CA ALA A 27 -5.15 21.66 -0.86
C ALA A 27 -4.48 20.38 -0.31
N PRO A 28 -5.14 19.60 0.56
CA PRO A 28 -4.59 18.35 1.05
C PRO A 28 -4.09 17.51 -0.13
N ALA A 29 -2.89 16.94 -0.02
CA ALA A 29 -2.40 16.02 -1.04
C ALA A 29 -3.43 14.90 -1.25
N PRO A 30 -3.70 14.49 -2.49
CA PRO A 30 -4.64 13.40 -2.74
C PRO A 30 -4.17 12.13 -2.04
N VAL A 31 -5.09 11.43 -1.39
CA VAL A 31 -4.82 10.16 -0.70
C VAL A 31 -4.52 9.08 -1.74
N MET A 32 -3.47 8.27 -1.52
CA MET A 32 -3.18 7.11 -2.36
C MET A 32 -4.32 6.09 -2.25
N ILE A 33 -4.76 5.57 -3.38
CA ILE A 33 -5.89 4.64 -3.48
C ILE A 33 -5.38 3.32 -4.07
N LEU A 34 -5.76 2.20 -3.46
CA LEU A 34 -5.59 0.85 -4.01
C LEU A 34 -6.97 0.32 -4.42
N THR A 35 -7.07 -0.28 -5.59
CA THR A 35 -8.30 -0.87 -6.13
C THR A 35 -8.03 -2.28 -6.62
N ILE A 36 -8.89 -3.22 -6.23
CA ILE A 36 -8.94 -4.59 -6.76
C ILE A 36 -10.34 -4.75 -7.39
N PRO A 37 -10.47 -4.74 -8.73
CA PRO A 37 -11.78 -4.67 -9.38
C PRO A 37 -12.64 -5.91 -9.18
N GLU A 38 -12.04 -7.03 -8.82
CA GLU A 38 -12.68 -8.36 -8.78
C GLU A 38 -13.61 -8.56 -7.57
N PHE A 39 -13.49 -7.74 -6.54
CA PHE A 39 -14.37 -7.72 -5.37
C PHE A 39 -14.33 -6.34 -4.70
N PRO A 40 -15.43 -5.91 -4.05
CA PRO A 40 -15.44 -4.61 -3.35
C PRO A 40 -14.57 -4.68 -2.08
N ASP A 41 -14.07 -3.51 -1.63
CA ASP A 41 -13.35 -3.40 -0.37
C ASP A 41 -14.21 -3.88 0.80
N GLY A 42 -13.67 -4.78 1.61
CA GLY A 42 -14.40 -5.52 2.64
C GLY A 42 -15.31 -6.64 2.12
N GLY A 43 -15.37 -6.87 0.80
CA GLY A 43 -16.20 -7.91 0.19
C GLY A 43 -15.54 -9.29 0.17
N GLN A 44 -16.28 -10.28 -0.34
CA GLN A 44 -15.78 -11.65 -0.45
C GLN A 44 -14.80 -11.80 -1.63
N ILE A 45 -13.63 -12.36 -1.35
CA ILE A 45 -12.64 -12.71 -2.37
C ILE A 45 -13.17 -13.91 -3.18
N PRO A 46 -13.27 -13.81 -4.52
CA PRO A 46 -13.69 -14.92 -5.37
C PRO A 46 -12.80 -16.14 -5.22
N VAL A 47 -13.41 -17.34 -5.28
CA VAL A 47 -12.71 -18.63 -5.17
C VAL A 47 -11.53 -18.75 -6.14
N LYS A 48 -11.63 -18.15 -7.33
CA LYS A 48 -10.57 -18.08 -8.35
C LYS A 48 -9.22 -17.63 -7.78
N TYR A 49 -9.22 -16.71 -6.82
CA TYR A 49 -8.00 -16.13 -6.22
C TYR A 49 -7.55 -16.83 -4.95
N SER A 50 -8.16 -17.94 -4.61
CA SER A 50 -7.91 -18.68 -3.37
C SER A 50 -7.24 -20.02 -3.61
N GLN A 51 -6.82 -20.67 -2.52
CA GLN A 51 -6.34 -22.04 -2.52
C GLN A 51 -7.45 -23.08 -2.75
N ALA A 52 -8.71 -22.66 -2.86
CA ALA A 52 -9.85 -23.50 -3.17
C ALA A 52 -10.22 -23.48 -4.65
N ALA A 53 -9.51 -22.72 -5.48
CA ALA A 53 -9.74 -22.71 -6.92
C ALA A 53 -9.43 -24.10 -7.53
N PRO A 54 -10.22 -24.55 -8.51
CA PRO A 54 -9.97 -25.84 -9.17
C PRO A 54 -8.55 -25.92 -9.76
N GLY A 55 -7.84 -27.02 -9.47
CA GLY A 55 -6.48 -27.25 -9.98
C GLY A 55 -5.36 -26.50 -9.26
N VAL A 56 -5.68 -25.72 -8.23
CA VAL A 56 -4.69 -25.00 -7.42
C VAL A 56 -4.19 -25.88 -6.28
N SER A 57 -2.86 -25.93 -6.11
CA SER A 57 -2.23 -26.66 -4.99
C SER A 57 -2.38 -25.88 -3.69
N VAL A 58 -2.35 -26.60 -2.57
CA VAL A 58 -2.33 -25.97 -1.24
C VAL A 58 -1.11 -25.04 -1.12
N GLY A 59 -1.37 -23.81 -0.69
CA GLY A 59 -0.31 -22.81 -0.56
C GLY A 59 -0.07 -21.97 -1.81
N GLU A 60 -0.81 -22.21 -2.89
CA GLU A 60 -0.74 -21.45 -4.14
C GLU A 60 -2.02 -20.64 -4.39
N GLY A 61 -2.07 -19.96 -5.53
CA GLY A 61 -3.23 -19.20 -5.98
C GLY A 61 -2.89 -18.35 -7.20
N THR A 62 -3.92 -17.79 -7.81
CA THR A 62 -3.80 -16.74 -8.83
C THR A 62 -3.95 -15.38 -8.14
N SER A 63 -2.99 -14.50 -8.23
CA SER A 63 -3.12 -13.15 -7.67
C SER A 63 -4.18 -12.36 -8.45
N PRO A 64 -5.04 -11.56 -7.78
CA PRO A 64 -5.95 -10.68 -8.48
C PRO A 64 -5.19 -9.54 -9.17
N ALA A 65 -5.76 -9.01 -10.25
CA ALA A 65 -5.31 -7.74 -10.80
C ALA A 65 -5.57 -6.61 -9.78
N MET A 66 -4.67 -5.63 -9.73
CA MET A 66 -4.86 -4.47 -8.89
C MET A 66 -4.27 -3.22 -9.53
N SER A 67 -4.81 -2.07 -9.15
CA SER A 67 -4.31 -0.77 -9.59
C SER A 67 -4.23 0.21 -8.43
N TRP A 68 -3.38 1.21 -8.57
CA TRP A 68 -3.29 2.30 -7.60
C TRP A 68 -3.13 3.65 -8.27
N ALA A 69 -3.57 4.68 -7.56
CA ALA A 69 -3.51 6.06 -8.00
C ALA A 69 -3.01 6.99 -6.89
N ASN A 70 -2.64 8.20 -7.27
CA ASN A 70 -2.23 9.26 -6.37
C ASN A 70 -0.98 8.91 -5.54
N ALA A 71 -0.03 8.18 -6.11
CA ALA A 71 1.27 7.99 -5.48
C ALA A 71 1.93 9.36 -5.27
N PRO A 72 2.50 9.63 -4.07
CA PRO A 72 3.15 10.91 -3.79
C PRO A 72 4.34 11.17 -4.72
N ALA A 73 4.61 12.46 -4.98
CA ALA A 73 5.86 12.86 -5.60
C ALA A 73 7.04 12.38 -4.73
N GLY A 74 8.13 11.96 -5.38
CA GLY A 74 9.30 11.39 -4.70
C GLY A 74 9.23 9.88 -4.45
N THR A 75 8.12 9.21 -4.79
CA THR A 75 8.05 7.73 -4.73
C THR A 75 9.14 7.12 -5.61
N GLN A 76 9.97 6.25 -5.03
CA GLN A 76 11.03 5.50 -5.72
C GLN A 76 10.70 4.01 -5.88
N SER A 77 9.87 3.45 -4.99
CA SER A 77 9.37 2.07 -5.10
C SER A 77 8.07 1.90 -4.33
N PHE A 78 7.40 0.75 -4.58
CA PHE A 78 6.27 0.33 -3.74
C PHE A 78 6.59 -0.99 -3.03
N PHE A 79 5.92 -1.18 -1.90
CA PHE A 79 5.88 -2.42 -1.13
C PHE A 79 4.43 -2.83 -0.92
N LEU A 80 4.08 -4.07 -1.29
CA LEU A 80 2.79 -4.69 -1.04
C LEU A 80 2.95 -5.80 0.00
N ASN A 81 2.12 -5.76 1.05
CA ASN A 81 2.02 -6.78 2.09
C ASN A 81 0.59 -7.30 2.13
N MET A 82 0.36 -8.54 1.65
CA MET A 82 -0.90 -9.23 1.84
C MET A 82 -0.77 -10.24 2.98
N HIS A 83 -1.67 -10.18 3.95
CA HIS A 83 -1.62 -11.03 5.13
C HIS A 83 -3.02 -11.41 5.63
N ASP A 84 -3.12 -12.51 6.36
CA ASP A 84 -4.33 -13.00 7.03
C ASP A 84 -4.30 -12.57 8.50
N MET A 85 -5.16 -11.65 8.86
CA MET A 85 -5.17 -11.03 10.21
C MET A 85 -5.79 -11.93 11.29
N ASP A 86 -6.48 -13.00 10.92
CA ASP A 86 -7.15 -13.90 11.88
C ASP A 86 -6.25 -15.04 12.38
N LEU A 87 -5.03 -15.15 11.85
CA LEU A 87 -4.09 -16.20 12.23
C LEU A 87 -2.94 -15.64 13.08
N ALA A 88 -3.04 -15.78 14.40
CA ALA A 88 -1.92 -15.56 15.31
C ALA A 88 -0.87 -16.68 15.14
N ARG A 89 0.36 -16.33 14.74
CA ARG A 89 1.45 -17.27 14.56
C ARG A 89 2.32 -17.36 15.81
N ASN A 90 2.80 -18.58 16.10
CA ASN A 90 3.77 -18.83 17.17
C ASN A 90 3.36 -18.25 18.54
N LYS A 91 2.04 -18.05 18.77
CA LYS A 91 1.51 -17.40 20.00
C LYS A 91 2.00 -15.95 20.16
N THR A 92 2.24 -15.25 19.07
CA THR A 92 2.64 -13.84 19.01
C THR A 92 1.56 -13.00 18.33
N THR A 93 1.80 -11.72 18.14
CA THR A 93 0.98 -10.82 17.32
C THR A 93 1.27 -10.93 15.83
N ASP A 94 2.20 -11.80 15.41
CA ASP A 94 2.50 -12.06 14.02
C ASP A 94 1.36 -12.81 13.34
N ASP A 95 1.07 -12.45 12.13
CA ASP A 95 0.04 -13.03 11.29
C ASP A 95 0.62 -13.80 10.08
N GLN A 96 -0.26 -14.39 9.28
CA GLN A 96 0.14 -15.22 8.14
C GLN A 96 0.47 -14.36 6.92
N ALA A 97 1.73 -14.42 6.46
CA ALA A 97 2.17 -13.78 5.21
C ALA A 97 1.60 -14.54 3.99
N HIS A 98 0.74 -13.87 3.24
CA HIS A 98 0.15 -14.39 2.01
C HIS A 98 0.89 -13.91 0.77
N TRP A 99 1.36 -12.66 0.75
CA TRP A 99 2.17 -12.14 -0.36
C TRP A 99 2.94 -10.89 0.08
N VAL A 100 4.23 -10.97 0.05
CA VAL A 100 5.16 -9.90 0.32
C VAL A 100 5.88 -9.58 -0.98
N LEU A 101 5.66 -8.39 -1.54
CA LEU A 101 6.21 -7.96 -2.83
C LEU A 101 6.82 -6.57 -2.66
N TRP A 102 8.12 -6.41 -2.91
CA TRP A 102 8.82 -5.14 -2.68
C TRP A 102 9.73 -4.75 -3.84
N ASN A 103 10.17 -3.49 -3.83
CA ASN A 103 10.87 -2.85 -4.94
C ASN A 103 10.05 -2.85 -6.24
N ILE A 104 8.70 -2.83 -6.13
CA ILE A 104 7.86 -2.59 -7.29
C ILE A 104 8.25 -1.21 -7.86
N PRO A 105 8.50 -1.07 -9.17
CA PRO A 105 8.96 0.18 -9.76
C PRO A 105 8.05 1.37 -9.48
N ALA A 106 8.62 2.55 -9.26
CA ALA A 106 7.85 3.79 -9.05
C ALA A 106 6.92 4.15 -10.23
N THR A 107 7.23 3.66 -11.41
CA THR A 107 6.41 3.85 -12.63
C THR A 107 5.21 2.91 -12.72
N ALA A 108 5.14 1.90 -11.84
CA ALA A 108 4.02 0.97 -11.83
C ALA A 108 2.77 1.65 -11.28
N THR A 109 1.63 1.40 -11.93
CA THR A 109 0.30 1.85 -11.49
C THR A 109 -0.63 0.69 -11.16
N GLY A 110 -0.09 -0.53 -11.14
CA GLY A 110 -0.84 -1.75 -10.86
C GLY A 110 -0.01 -3.01 -11.03
N LEU A 111 -0.63 -4.14 -10.71
CA LEU A 111 -0.13 -5.48 -10.99
C LEU A 111 -1.17 -6.23 -11.85
N PRO A 112 -0.73 -7.04 -12.81
CA PRO A 112 -1.65 -7.87 -13.59
C PRO A 112 -2.21 -9.02 -12.74
N GLU A 113 -3.29 -9.62 -13.20
CA GLU A 113 -3.74 -10.91 -12.69
C GLU A 113 -2.67 -11.98 -12.96
N GLY A 114 -2.46 -12.87 -11.99
CA GLY A 114 -1.56 -14.00 -12.16
C GLY A 114 -0.08 -13.62 -12.26
N VAL A 115 0.40 -12.76 -11.36
CA VAL A 115 1.86 -12.47 -11.25
C VAL A 115 2.64 -13.79 -11.18
N PRO A 116 3.67 -13.99 -12.02
CA PRO A 116 4.38 -15.26 -12.11
C PRO A 116 5.15 -15.59 -10.83
N LYS A 117 5.40 -16.90 -10.63
CA LYS A 117 6.28 -17.38 -9.55
C LYS A 117 7.72 -16.99 -9.81
N GLY A 118 8.51 -16.82 -8.75
CA GLY A 118 9.93 -16.48 -8.79
C GLY A 118 10.29 -15.49 -7.70
N SER A 119 11.45 -15.63 -7.08
CA SER A 119 11.90 -14.74 -6.01
C SER A 119 12.20 -13.32 -6.49
N GLN A 120 12.57 -13.17 -7.75
CA GLN A 120 12.73 -11.88 -8.42
C GLN A 120 11.92 -11.90 -9.73
N LEU A 121 11.13 -10.84 -9.93
CA LEU A 121 10.29 -10.66 -11.12
C LEU A 121 11.07 -9.91 -12.23
N PRO A 122 10.58 -9.96 -13.49
CA PRO A 122 11.26 -9.32 -14.61
C PRO A 122 11.45 -7.81 -14.48
N ASP A 123 10.59 -7.13 -13.70
CA ASP A 123 10.66 -5.69 -13.42
C ASP A 123 11.66 -5.34 -12.31
N GLY A 124 12.33 -6.35 -11.74
CA GLY A 124 13.32 -6.22 -10.68
C GLY A 124 12.76 -6.26 -9.26
N SER A 125 11.45 -6.32 -9.09
CA SER A 125 10.82 -6.51 -7.78
C SER A 125 11.09 -7.91 -7.22
N TYR A 126 10.96 -8.07 -5.90
CA TYR A 126 11.11 -9.35 -5.20
C TYR A 126 9.79 -9.75 -4.58
N GLN A 127 9.55 -11.06 -4.50
CA GLN A 127 8.36 -11.58 -3.82
C GLN A 127 8.64 -12.82 -2.99
N ILE A 128 7.83 -13.02 -1.95
CA ILE A 128 7.79 -14.22 -1.13
C ILE A 128 6.42 -14.34 -0.44
N SER A 129 6.06 -15.55 -0.09
CA SER A 129 4.94 -15.87 0.80
C SER A 129 5.35 -17.00 1.74
N ALA A 130 4.51 -17.36 2.69
CA ALA A 130 4.77 -18.48 3.61
C ALA A 130 4.97 -19.84 2.91
N THR A 131 4.65 -19.95 1.62
CA THR A 131 4.79 -21.18 0.83
C THR A 131 5.81 -21.07 -0.30
N GLY A 132 6.53 -19.94 -0.37
CA GLY A 132 7.59 -19.74 -1.36
C GLY A 132 7.47 -18.45 -2.14
N PRO A 133 8.25 -18.28 -3.20
CA PRO A 133 8.33 -17.03 -3.95
C PRO A 133 7.14 -16.86 -4.92
N MET A 134 5.94 -16.69 -4.38
CA MET A 134 4.70 -16.60 -5.14
C MET A 134 3.57 -16.01 -4.28
N TYR A 135 2.48 -15.64 -4.93
CA TYR A 135 1.22 -15.38 -4.27
C TYR A 135 0.66 -16.66 -3.64
N ARG A 136 0.30 -16.59 -2.37
CA ARG A 136 -0.46 -17.60 -1.63
C ARG A 136 -1.90 -17.13 -1.51
N GLY A 137 -2.83 -17.80 -2.16
CA GLY A 137 -4.24 -17.45 -2.08
C GLY A 137 -4.82 -17.63 -0.67
N PRO A 138 -5.94 -16.97 -0.34
CA PRO A 138 -6.73 -17.22 0.85
C PRO A 138 -7.05 -18.71 1.04
N GLY A 139 -7.06 -19.19 2.30
CA GLY A 139 -7.21 -20.61 2.56
C GLY A 139 -8.03 -20.97 3.79
N ALA A 140 -8.76 -20.02 4.40
CA ALA A 140 -9.59 -20.25 5.59
C ALA A 140 -10.55 -21.43 5.41
N GLY A 141 -10.67 -22.26 6.43
CA GLY A 141 -11.41 -23.53 6.37
C GLY A 141 -12.93 -23.33 6.26
N ALA A 142 -13.62 -24.26 5.57
CA ALA A 142 -15.05 -24.16 5.31
C ALA A 142 -15.93 -24.13 6.59
N ASN A 143 -15.48 -24.78 7.66
CA ASN A 143 -16.22 -24.87 8.93
C ASN A 143 -15.91 -23.75 9.93
N GLY A 144 -15.00 -22.81 9.58
CA GLY A 144 -14.61 -21.68 10.42
C GLY A 144 -15.32 -20.37 10.05
N PRO A 145 -14.96 -19.27 10.70
CA PRO A 145 -15.39 -17.94 10.30
C PRO A 145 -14.76 -17.55 8.95
N PHE A 146 -15.24 -16.43 8.37
CA PHE A 146 -14.49 -15.75 7.34
C PHE A 146 -13.25 -15.15 7.95
N HIS A 147 -12.11 -15.28 7.24
CA HIS A 147 -10.88 -14.57 7.58
C HIS A 147 -10.77 -13.27 6.81
N HIS A 148 -10.08 -12.30 7.42
CA HIS A 148 -9.80 -10.99 6.87
C HIS A 148 -8.41 -10.98 6.22
N TYR A 149 -8.38 -10.83 4.90
CA TYR A 149 -7.16 -10.69 4.12
C TYR A 149 -6.96 -9.24 3.77
N VAL A 150 -5.86 -8.66 4.22
CA VAL A 150 -5.57 -7.25 4.01
C VAL A 150 -4.40 -7.09 3.04
N PHE A 151 -4.60 -6.23 2.05
CA PHE A 151 -3.59 -5.78 1.11
C PHE A 151 -3.16 -4.37 1.53
N GLU A 152 -1.94 -4.22 1.97
CA GLU A 152 -1.34 -2.95 2.34
C GLU A 152 -0.32 -2.55 1.28
N LEU A 153 -0.55 -1.44 0.58
CA LEU A 153 0.38 -0.89 -0.39
C LEU A 153 1.04 0.36 0.19
N PHE A 154 2.36 0.37 0.22
CA PHE A 154 3.17 1.49 0.70
C PHE A 154 3.94 2.11 -0.46
N ALA A 155 3.91 3.44 -0.59
CA ALA A 155 4.80 4.21 -1.44
C ALA A 155 6.04 4.62 -0.63
N LEU A 156 7.22 4.34 -1.15
CA LEU A 156 8.50 4.56 -0.46
C LEU A 156 9.37 5.57 -1.21
N ASP A 157 10.14 6.38 -0.48
CA ASP A 157 11.13 7.30 -1.04
C ASP A 157 12.50 6.66 -1.32
N ILE A 158 12.59 5.33 -1.19
CA ILE A 158 13.80 4.55 -1.48
C ILE A 158 13.46 3.26 -2.23
N LYS A 159 14.50 2.62 -2.79
CA LYS A 159 14.53 1.18 -3.10
C LYS A 159 15.21 0.45 -1.94
N LEU A 160 14.65 -0.68 -1.53
CA LEU A 160 15.16 -1.44 -0.39
C LEU A 160 16.32 -2.35 -0.80
N ASP A 161 17.39 -2.35 -0.02
CA ASP A 161 18.47 -3.35 -0.15
C ASP A 161 18.17 -4.57 0.74
N VAL A 162 17.04 -5.22 0.47
CA VAL A 162 16.60 -6.44 1.12
C VAL A 162 16.46 -7.54 0.09
N LYS A 163 17.14 -8.66 0.32
CA LYS A 163 17.02 -9.88 -0.49
C LYS A 163 16.14 -10.90 0.21
N PRO A 164 15.39 -11.74 -0.53
CA PRO A 164 14.66 -12.85 0.06
C PRO A 164 15.59 -13.80 0.81
N THR A 165 15.21 -14.21 2.02
CA THR A 165 15.82 -15.35 2.72
C THR A 165 15.00 -16.62 2.48
N ALA A 166 15.46 -17.75 3.01
CA ALA A 166 14.69 -18.99 2.97
C ALA A 166 13.42 -18.93 3.85
N ASP A 167 13.39 -18.02 4.84
CA ASP A 167 12.25 -17.79 5.73
C ASP A 167 11.47 -16.53 5.28
N ALA A 168 10.21 -16.75 4.87
CA ALA A 168 9.32 -15.68 4.45
C ALA A 168 8.99 -14.68 5.56
N PHE A 169 8.96 -15.11 6.81
CA PHE A 169 8.63 -14.24 7.95
C PHE A 169 9.81 -13.39 8.35
N GLU A 170 11.02 -13.96 8.33
CA GLU A 170 12.25 -13.21 8.47
C GLU A 170 12.37 -12.17 7.35
N THR A 171 12.14 -12.57 6.10
CA THR A 171 12.15 -11.65 4.95
C THR A 171 11.15 -10.52 5.14
N ARG A 172 9.88 -10.82 5.51
CA ARG A 172 8.86 -9.81 5.79
C ARG A 172 9.28 -8.85 6.89
N ALA A 173 9.82 -9.38 8.00
CA ALA A 173 10.31 -8.57 9.11
C ALA A 173 11.44 -7.62 8.67
N ASN A 174 12.38 -8.10 7.86
CA ASN A 174 13.47 -7.31 7.31
C ASN A 174 12.95 -6.19 6.39
N VAL A 175 11.96 -6.48 5.52
CA VAL A 175 11.30 -5.47 4.67
C VAL A 175 10.57 -4.44 5.54
N ILE A 176 9.75 -4.87 6.50
CA ILE A 176 9.01 -3.97 7.40
C ILE A 176 9.97 -3.08 8.21
N LYS A 177 11.10 -3.61 8.65
CA LYS A 177 12.13 -2.84 9.31
C LYS A 177 12.78 -1.81 8.38
N ALA A 178 13.07 -2.21 7.15
CA ALA A 178 13.77 -1.35 6.18
C ALA A 178 12.90 -0.18 5.66
N ILE A 179 11.57 -0.29 5.70
CA ILE A 179 10.67 0.80 5.28
C ILE A 179 10.47 1.88 6.36
N GLN A 180 10.93 1.67 7.60
CA GLN A 180 10.72 2.64 8.68
C GLN A 180 11.42 3.96 8.37
N GLY A 181 10.65 5.05 8.43
CA GLY A 181 11.13 6.39 8.08
C GLY A 181 11.11 6.72 6.59
N HIS A 182 10.72 5.76 5.73
CA HIS A 182 10.73 5.88 4.27
C HIS A 182 9.34 5.82 3.62
N ILE A 183 8.27 5.79 4.41
CA ILE A 183 6.89 5.68 3.92
C ILE A 183 6.37 7.08 3.59
N LEU A 184 6.06 7.32 2.31
CA LEU A 184 5.43 8.54 1.84
C LEU A 184 3.90 8.47 1.91
N ALA A 185 3.32 7.29 1.63
CA ALA A 185 1.88 7.06 1.70
C ALA A 185 1.58 5.57 1.87
N LYS A 186 0.35 5.29 2.32
CA LYS A 186 -0.20 3.93 2.47
C LYS A 186 -1.61 3.90 1.90
N ALA A 187 -1.94 2.83 1.19
CA ALA A 187 -3.31 2.46 0.82
C ALA A 187 -3.61 1.04 1.30
N VAL A 188 -4.86 0.79 1.67
CA VAL A 188 -5.29 -0.51 2.20
C VAL A 188 -6.53 -0.96 1.44
N TYR A 189 -6.62 -2.26 1.21
CA TYR A 189 -7.79 -2.92 0.65
C TYR A 189 -8.04 -4.24 1.39
N GLY A 190 -9.28 -4.49 1.80
CA GLY A 190 -9.65 -5.68 2.56
C GLY A 190 -10.48 -6.66 1.74
N GLY A 191 -10.36 -7.94 2.06
CA GLY A 191 -11.22 -8.98 1.51
C GLY A 191 -11.50 -10.09 2.51
N LEU A 192 -12.68 -10.67 2.43
CA LEU A 192 -13.13 -11.78 3.27
C LEU A 192 -13.07 -13.08 2.48
N PHE A 193 -12.56 -14.14 3.09
CA PHE A 193 -12.59 -15.45 2.48
C PHE A 193 -12.83 -16.56 3.49
N ARG A 194 -13.62 -17.54 3.07
CA ARG A 194 -13.77 -18.85 3.64
C ARG A 194 -14.00 -19.84 2.50
N ARG A 195 -13.42 -21.02 2.56
CA ARG A 195 -13.67 -22.07 1.55
C ARG A 195 -15.16 -22.33 1.44
N PRO A 196 -15.68 -22.53 0.22
CA PRO A 196 -17.01 -23.11 0.04
C PRO A 196 -17.13 -24.46 0.76
N SER A 197 -18.33 -24.78 1.27
CA SER A 197 -18.71 -26.08 1.85
C SER A 197 -18.98 -27.09 0.77
#